data_ae879beb0cea553a0e20975dd03f9cb9
#
_entry.id   ae879beb0cea553a0e20975dd03f9cb9
#
_cell.length_a   1.000
_cell.length_b   1.000
_cell.length_c   1.000
_cell.angle_alpha   90.00
_cell.angle_beta   90.00
_cell.angle_gamma   90.00
#
_symmetry.space_group_name_H-M   'P 1'
#
loop_
_entity.id
_entity.type
_entity.pdbx_description
1 polymer ?
#
loop_
_entity_poly.entity_id
_entity_poly.type
_entity_poly.pdbx_seq_one_letter_code
_entity_poly.pdbx_strand_id
1 'polypeptide(L)'
;MPPLPPLLGARRAPTDPSGDTAPDCSGAIDGCFDGTFDDMFDATFDDAELRTARTAFAQGRRQAARSLLRHTGDDWDRRGHRLTMLAREPYAVAWARDWLHAEPGSADAAALYALARVQRALRGKEDPDRARETCATAAVLAPADPTPWLGLLQLARTLGPEREVLGTFAELRRRHPEHHHAHHLLLARLAERPSGGRAADDHEVYDLAELAAAEAPADSPLAVLPVVAYAERYRVLAATGLAPADPAASGHWSGPRARRILRACFDWWLEWEHDEHPRRHIDLNHLAFALSCAGRPAEAAVLFRRIGRHATPAPWSYAHRDPRAAFRTARARALGH
;
A
#
# COMPACT_ATOMS: atom_id res chain seq x y z
N MET A 1 12.65 -17.22 -18.68
CA MET A 1 12.53 -16.96 -17.23
C MET A 1 12.44 -18.30 -16.52
N PRO A 2 13.27 -18.62 -15.54
CA PRO A 2 13.10 -19.82 -14.76
C PRO A 2 11.83 -19.68 -13.88
N PRO A 3 11.05 -20.76 -13.72
CA PRO A 3 9.91 -20.77 -12.82
C PRO A 3 10.37 -20.62 -11.37
N LEU A 4 9.55 -19.94 -10.54
CA LEU A 4 9.75 -19.87 -9.10
C LEU A 4 9.84 -21.29 -8.53
N PRO A 5 10.74 -21.59 -7.56
CA PRO A 5 10.84 -22.90 -6.96
C PRO A 5 9.53 -23.33 -6.30
N PRO A 6 9.15 -24.61 -6.36
CA PRO A 6 7.92 -25.11 -5.75
C PRO A 6 8.00 -24.99 -4.23
N LEU A 7 6.98 -24.40 -3.62
CA LEU A 7 6.82 -24.32 -2.18
C LEU A 7 6.62 -25.73 -1.61
N LEU A 8 7.48 -26.13 -0.70
CA LEU A 8 7.49 -27.42 -0.02
C LEU A 8 6.16 -27.69 0.70
N GLY A 9 5.69 -28.94 0.52
CA GLY A 9 4.40 -29.44 0.96
C GLY A 9 4.15 -29.33 2.46
N ALA A 10 2.92 -28.92 2.79
CA ALA A 10 2.37 -28.91 4.13
C ALA A 10 2.22 -30.34 4.67
N ARG A 11 2.92 -30.68 5.76
CA ARG A 11 2.56 -31.81 6.61
C ARG A 11 1.36 -31.43 7.47
N ARG A 12 0.30 -32.23 7.39
CA ARG A 12 -0.85 -32.19 8.31
C ARG A 12 -0.39 -32.44 9.73
N ALA A 13 -0.73 -31.56 10.68
CA ALA A 13 -0.72 -31.81 12.10
C ALA A 13 -2.17 -31.87 12.63
N PRO A 14 -2.43 -32.60 13.72
CA PRO A 14 -3.79 -32.95 14.17
C PRO A 14 -4.52 -31.80 14.82
N THR A 15 -5.83 -31.82 14.66
CA THR A 15 -6.81 -30.90 15.26
C THR A 15 -6.87 -31.07 16.77
N ASP A 16 -6.68 -29.96 17.51
CA ASP A 16 -7.07 -29.83 18.90
C ASP A 16 -8.03 -28.63 19.04
N PRO A 17 -9.24 -28.79 19.63
CA PRO A 17 -10.22 -27.73 19.73
C PRO A 17 -10.11 -27.05 21.10
N SER A 18 -9.35 -26.00 21.20
CA SER A 18 -9.48 -25.07 22.33
C SER A 18 -9.44 -23.65 21.78
N GLY A 19 -10.58 -22.97 22.00
CA GLY A 19 -10.79 -21.60 21.55
C GLY A 19 -9.83 -20.66 22.25
N ASP A 20 -9.03 -19.99 21.43
CA ASP A 20 -8.34 -18.79 21.83
C ASP A 20 -8.58 -17.77 20.72
N THR A 21 -9.38 -16.77 21.04
CA THR A 21 -9.66 -15.63 20.19
C THR A 21 -8.35 -14.85 20.00
N ALA A 22 -7.69 -15.08 18.88
CA ALA A 22 -6.59 -14.22 18.45
C ALA A 22 -7.10 -12.77 18.37
N PRO A 23 -6.33 -11.78 18.86
CA PRO A 23 -6.71 -10.38 18.72
C PRO A 23 -6.79 -10.04 17.23
N ASP A 24 -7.93 -9.46 16.84
CA ASP A 24 -8.22 -9.01 15.50
C ASP A 24 -7.23 -7.90 15.08
N CYS A 25 -6.16 -8.27 14.38
CA CYS A 25 -5.15 -7.37 13.84
C CYS A 25 -5.56 -6.77 12.49
N SER A 26 -6.80 -6.96 12.03
CA SER A 26 -7.25 -6.52 10.70
C SER A 26 -7.46 -5.00 10.57
N GLY A 27 -7.27 -4.23 11.65
CA GLY A 27 -7.66 -2.82 11.75
C GLY A 27 -6.66 -1.76 11.27
N ALA A 28 -5.48 -2.09 10.72
CA ALA A 28 -4.40 -1.10 10.63
C ALA A 28 -3.85 -0.78 9.23
N ILE A 29 -4.42 -1.28 8.14
CA ILE A 29 -3.79 -1.12 6.82
C ILE A 29 -4.43 -0.04 5.95
N ASP A 30 -5.71 0.19 6.09
CA ASP A 30 -6.38 1.39 5.61
C ASP A 30 -7.06 2.02 6.82
N GLY A 31 -6.36 2.91 7.50
CA GLY A 31 -6.91 3.64 8.64
C GLY A 31 -8.34 4.05 8.31
N CYS A 32 -9.27 3.61 9.14
CA CYS A 32 -10.69 3.91 9.07
C CYS A 32 -10.85 5.43 8.94
N PHE A 33 -10.92 5.93 7.70
CA PHE A 33 -11.20 7.33 7.43
C PHE A 33 -12.68 7.55 7.64
N ASP A 34 -13.03 7.89 8.86
CA ASP A 34 -14.28 8.58 9.13
C ASP A 34 -14.19 9.97 8.48
N GLY A 35 -15.16 10.28 7.64
CA GLY A 35 -15.25 11.31 6.61
C GLY A 35 -14.89 12.78 6.92
N THR A 36 -14.03 13.08 7.87
CA THR A 36 -13.46 14.41 8.04
C THR A 36 -12.09 14.46 7.39
N PHE A 37 -12.02 15.02 6.18
CA PHE A 37 -10.79 15.28 5.47
C PHE A 37 -9.89 16.21 6.29
N ASP A 38 -8.85 15.65 6.84
CA ASP A 38 -7.73 16.41 7.34
C ASP A 38 -6.70 16.59 6.22
N ASP A 39 -6.44 17.81 5.82
CA ASP A 39 -5.52 18.18 4.74
C ASP A 39 -4.12 17.51 4.85
N MET A 40 -3.70 17.14 6.07
CA MET A 40 -2.41 16.50 6.30
C MET A 40 -2.32 15.09 5.71
N PHE A 41 -3.41 14.34 5.67
CA PHE A 41 -3.48 12.97 5.18
C PHE A 41 -4.26 12.85 3.87
N ASP A 42 -4.35 13.95 3.10
CA ASP A 42 -4.99 13.88 1.79
C ASP A 42 -4.13 13.08 0.82
N ALA A 43 -4.56 11.85 0.56
CA ALA A 43 -3.87 10.92 -0.33
C ALA A 43 -3.95 11.29 -1.82
N THR A 44 -4.53 12.44 -2.19
CA THR A 44 -4.38 12.99 -3.55
C THR A 44 -2.98 13.56 -3.77
N PHE A 45 -2.26 13.86 -2.68
CA PHE A 45 -0.91 14.41 -2.70
C PHE A 45 -0.80 15.65 -3.61
N ASP A 46 0.15 15.64 -4.56
CA ASP A 46 0.38 16.73 -5.52
C ASP A 46 -0.52 16.66 -6.76
N ASP A 47 -1.38 15.62 -6.90
CA ASP A 47 -2.26 15.46 -8.06
C ASP A 47 -3.46 16.44 -7.99
N ALA A 48 -3.24 17.65 -8.52
CA ALA A 48 -4.27 18.69 -8.57
C ALA A 48 -5.47 18.32 -9.45
N GLU A 49 -5.23 17.55 -10.54
CA GLU A 49 -6.29 17.07 -11.42
C GLU A 49 -7.18 16.06 -10.70
N LEU A 50 -6.57 15.12 -9.97
CA LEU A 50 -7.29 14.16 -9.13
C LEU A 50 -8.13 14.88 -8.06
N ARG A 51 -7.57 15.88 -7.37
CA ARG A 51 -8.28 16.65 -6.35
C ARG A 51 -9.50 17.34 -6.93
N THR A 52 -9.36 17.98 -8.07
CA THR A 52 -10.44 18.65 -8.79
C THR A 52 -11.50 17.64 -9.23
N ALA A 53 -11.09 16.53 -9.85
CA ALA A 53 -12.00 15.51 -10.33
C ALA A 53 -12.74 14.82 -9.17
N ARG A 54 -12.09 14.57 -8.04
CA ARG A 54 -12.68 13.99 -6.84
C ARG A 54 -13.77 14.88 -6.28
N THR A 55 -13.51 16.17 -6.12
CA THR A 55 -14.51 17.15 -5.66
C THR A 55 -15.71 17.22 -6.60
N ALA A 56 -15.48 17.22 -7.91
CA ALA A 56 -16.55 17.22 -8.89
C ALA A 56 -17.35 15.91 -8.87
N PHE A 57 -16.66 14.76 -8.74
CA PHE A 57 -17.28 13.45 -8.68
C PHE A 57 -18.14 13.27 -7.42
N ALA A 58 -17.67 13.74 -6.28
CA ALA A 58 -18.45 13.73 -5.03
C ALA A 58 -19.79 14.52 -5.16
N GLN A 59 -19.84 15.47 -6.09
CA GLN A 59 -21.05 16.24 -6.44
C GLN A 59 -21.87 15.60 -7.59
N GLY A 60 -21.58 14.37 -7.99
CA GLY A 60 -22.25 13.66 -9.06
C GLY A 60 -21.82 14.05 -10.48
N ARG A 61 -20.79 14.88 -10.64
CA ARG A 61 -20.29 15.32 -11.95
C ARG A 61 -19.27 14.34 -12.52
N ARG A 62 -19.74 13.23 -13.09
CA ARG A 62 -18.90 12.13 -13.61
C ARG A 62 -17.94 12.53 -14.73
N GLN A 63 -18.23 13.61 -15.47
CA GLN A 63 -17.39 14.03 -16.61
C GLN A 63 -15.95 14.37 -16.19
N ALA A 64 -15.75 14.92 -15.00
CA ALA A 64 -14.41 15.22 -14.49
C ALA A 64 -13.60 13.94 -14.26
N ALA A 65 -14.21 12.91 -13.63
CA ALA A 65 -13.57 11.62 -13.44
C ALA A 65 -13.28 10.92 -14.78
N ARG A 66 -14.24 10.95 -15.72
CA ARG A 66 -14.07 10.41 -17.08
C ARG A 66 -12.92 11.08 -17.83
N SER A 67 -12.83 12.40 -17.81
CA SER A 67 -11.76 13.15 -18.46
C SER A 67 -10.40 12.83 -17.83
N LEU A 68 -10.34 12.80 -16.50
CA LEU A 68 -9.14 12.45 -15.74
C LEU A 68 -8.60 11.07 -16.15
N LEU A 69 -9.45 10.03 -16.12
CA LEU A 69 -9.04 8.64 -16.42
C LEU A 69 -8.63 8.48 -17.88
N ARG A 70 -9.34 9.12 -18.80
CA ARG A 70 -8.96 9.11 -20.23
C ARG A 70 -7.59 9.74 -20.47
N HIS A 71 -7.26 10.85 -19.79
CA HIS A 71 -5.94 11.48 -19.89
C HIS A 71 -4.84 10.69 -19.18
N THR A 72 -5.19 9.88 -18.16
CA THR A 72 -4.24 9.00 -17.49
C THR A 72 -3.76 7.87 -18.41
N GLY A 73 -4.63 7.37 -19.30
CA GLY A 73 -4.29 6.28 -20.22
C GLY A 73 -3.80 5.03 -19.49
N ASP A 74 -2.66 4.51 -19.95
CA ASP A 74 -2.04 3.27 -19.48
C ASP A 74 -0.91 3.51 -18.47
N ASP A 75 -0.82 4.70 -17.87
CA ASP A 75 -0.03 4.90 -16.64
C ASP A 75 -0.74 4.16 -15.48
N TRP A 76 -0.46 2.86 -15.38
CA TRP A 76 -1.21 1.94 -14.52
C TRP A 76 -1.10 2.25 -13.04
N ASP A 77 0.05 2.73 -12.56
CA ASP A 77 0.20 3.13 -11.16
C ASP A 77 -0.61 4.40 -10.86
N ARG A 78 -0.56 5.39 -11.73
CA ARG A 78 -1.36 6.61 -11.60
C ARG A 78 -2.86 6.31 -11.75
N ARG A 79 -3.22 5.44 -12.70
CA ARG A 79 -4.59 5.00 -12.91
C ARG A 79 -5.14 4.27 -11.69
N GLY A 80 -4.41 3.30 -11.16
CA GLY A 80 -4.78 2.55 -9.96
C GLY A 80 -4.93 3.47 -8.74
N HIS A 81 -4.02 4.44 -8.58
CA HIS A 81 -4.10 5.43 -7.52
C HIS A 81 -5.35 6.33 -7.67
N ARG A 82 -5.55 6.93 -8.85
CA ARG A 82 -6.69 7.81 -9.15
C ARG A 82 -8.02 7.10 -8.95
N LEU A 83 -8.16 5.88 -9.48
CA LEU A 83 -9.37 5.06 -9.29
C LEU A 83 -9.60 4.69 -7.83
N THR A 84 -8.56 4.34 -7.08
CA THR A 84 -8.70 4.05 -5.64
C THR A 84 -9.20 5.28 -4.87
N MET A 85 -8.72 6.47 -5.20
CA MET A 85 -9.16 7.71 -4.53
C MET A 85 -10.61 8.06 -4.88
N LEU A 86 -11.00 7.99 -6.15
CA LEU A 86 -12.39 8.21 -6.57
C LEU A 86 -13.35 7.18 -5.95
N ALA A 87 -12.91 5.93 -5.81
CA ALA A 87 -13.69 4.84 -5.23
C ALA A 87 -14.00 5.02 -3.73
N ARG A 88 -13.23 5.83 -3.02
CA ARG A 88 -13.43 6.12 -1.59
C ARG A 88 -14.53 7.14 -1.33
N GLU A 89 -14.98 7.87 -2.35
CA GLU A 89 -16.03 8.89 -2.19
C GLU A 89 -17.37 8.28 -1.74
N PRO A 90 -18.14 8.98 -0.90
CA PRO A 90 -19.33 8.41 -0.25
C PRO A 90 -20.35 7.78 -1.19
N TYR A 91 -20.56 8.34 -2.37
CA TYR A 91 -21.55 7.90 -3.36
C TYR A 91 -20.90 7.21 -4.58
N ALA A 92 -19.63 6.84 -4.49
CA ALA A 92 -18.86 6.29 -5.63
C ALA A 92 -19.55 5.09 -6.29
N VAL A 93 -20.13 4.16 -5.51
CA VAL A 93 -20.85 3.00 -6.06
C VAL A 93 -22.05 3.44 -6.90
N ALA A 94 -22.85 4.41 -6.41
CA ALA A 94 -24.02 4.86 -7.14
C ALA A 94 -23.63 5.58 -8.45
N TRP A 95 -22.69 6.54 -8.35
CA TRP A 95 -22.23 7.28 -9.53
C TRP A 95 -21.53 6.42 -10.56
N ALA A 96 -20.69 5.46 -10.12
CA ALA A 96 -20.00 4.53 -11.03
C ALA A 96 -20.96 3.57 -11.70
N ARG A 97 -21.98 3.07 -10.98
CA ARG A 97 -23.05 2.25 -11.54
C ARG A 97 -23.85 3.01 -12.59
N ASP A 98 -24.25 4.25 -12.31
CA ASP A 98 -25.01 5.08 -13.24
C ASP A 98 -24.18 5.43 -14.49
N TRP A 99 -22.85 5.59 -14.32
CA TRP A 99 -21.94 5.74 -15.45
C TRP A 99 -21.87 4.46 -16.28
N LEU A 100 -21.71 3.30 -15.66
CA LEU A 100 -21.67 2.02 -16.35
C LEU A 100 -22.99 1.70 -17.07
N HIS A 101 -24.15 2.06 -16.51
CA HIS A 101 -25.43 1.95 -17.19
C HIS A 101 -25.52 2.84 -18.42
N ALA A 102 -24.97 4.07 -18.36
CA ALA A 102 -24.96 4.97 -19.51
C ALA A 102 -23.96 4.55 -20.59
N GLU A 103 -22.87 3.90 -20.20
CA GLU A 103 -21.77 3.46 -21.07
C GLU A 103 -21.33 2.02 -20.69
N PRO A 104 -22.10 0.98 -21.09
CA PRO A 104 -21.84 -0.41 -20.66
C PRO A 104 -20.48 -0.98 -21.09
N GLY A 105 -19.88 -0.43 -22.16
CA GLY A 105 -18.55 -0.79 -22.64
C GLY A 105 -17.40 0.01 -22.02
N SER A 106 -17.68 0.90 -21.05
CA SER A 106 -16.64 1.73 -20.43
C SER A 106 -15.81 0.95 -19.41
N ALA A 107 -14.54 0.65 -19.75
CA ALA A 107 -13.58 0.04 -18.85
C ALA A 107 -13.34 0.91 -17.60
N ASP A 108 -13.31 2.24 -17.76
CA ASP A 108 -13.16 3.19 -16.65
C ASP A 108 -14.31 3.10 -15.66
N ALA A 109 -15.55 3.07 -16.15
CA ALA A 109 -16.74 2.95 -15.31
C ALA A 109 -16.78 1.60 -14.58
N ALA A 110 -16.42 0.52 -15.28
CA ALA A 110 -16.38 -0.82 -14.71
C ALA A 110 -15.31 -0.95 -13.62
N ALA A 111 -14.09 -0.45 -13.86
CA ALA A 111 -13.02 -0.45 -12.88
C ALA A 111 -13.36 0.40 -11.66
N LEU A 112 -13.93 1.61 -11.85
CA LEU A 112 -14.35 2.48 -10.76
C LEU A 112 -15.46 1.83 -9.93
N TYR A 113 -16.45 1.21 -10.60
CA TYR A 113 -17.54 0.51 -9.92
C TYR A 113 -17.01 -0.67 -9.08
N ALA A 114 -16.09 -1.45 -9.64
CA ALA A 114 -15.46 -2.57 -8.95
C ALA A 114 -14.69 -2.10 -7.69
N LEU A 115 -13.82 -1.10 -7.85
CA LEU A 115 -13.05 -0.57 -6.72
C LEU A 115 -13.95 0.09 -5.66
N ALA A 116 -15.01 0.79 -6.05
CA ALA A 116 -15.95 1.37 -5.10
C ALA A 116 -16.66 0.30 -4.25
N ARG A 117 -16.99 -0.86 -4.85
CA ARG A 117 -17.52 -2.01 -4.12
C ARG A 117 -16.47 -2.63 -3.21
N VAL A 118 -15.23 -2.76 -3.68
CA VAL A 118 -14.10 -3.20 -2.84
C VAL A 118 -13.96 -2.32 -1.61
N GLN A 119 -13.98 -0.99 -1.76
CA GLN A 119 -13.87 -0.07 -0.63
C GLN A 119 -15.03 -0.22 0.36
N ARG A 120 -16.24 -0.54 -0.11
CA ARG A 120 -17.38 -0.83 0.77
C ARG A 120 -17.24 -2.16 1.50
N ALA A 121 -16.77 -3.20 0.80
CA ALA A 121 -16.54 -4.52 1.39
C ALA A 121 -15.47 -4.45 2.48
N LEU A 122 -14.36 -3.73 2.25
CA LEU A 122 -13.31 -3.50 3.24
C LEU A 122 -13.80 -2.76 4.50
N ARG A 123 -14.87 -1.95 4.37
CA ARG A 123 -15.52 -1.27 5.50
C ARG A 123 -16.67 -2.10 6.12
N GLY A 124 -16.84 -3.35 5.74
CA GLY A 124 -17.94 -4.21 6.20
C GLY A 124 -19.34 -3.77 5.75
N LYS A 125 -19.43 -2.90 4.73
CA LYS A 125 -20.70 -2.33 4.23
C LYS A 125 -21.22 -3.05 2.97
N GLU A 126 -20.56 -4.12 2.58
CA GLU A 126 -20.92 -4.93 1.40
C GLU A 126 -20.33 -6.34 1.50
N ASP A 127 -20.96 -7.30 0.83
CA ASP A 127 -20.49 -8.66 0.69
C ASP A 127 -19.18 -8.70 -0.14
N PRO A 128 -18.07 -9.22 0.40
CA PRO A 128 -16.81 -9.34 -0.31
C PRO A 128 -16.90 -10.15 -1.61
N ASP A 129 -17.74 -11.20 -1.67
CA ASP A 129 -17.84 -12.04 -2.85
C ASP A 129 -18.48 -11.30 -4.03
N ARG A 130 -19.47 -10.46 -3.76
CA ARG A 130 -20.02 -9.56 -4.78
C ARG A 130 -19.01 -8.54 -5.29
N ALA A 131 -18.15 -8.04 -4.42
CA ALA A 131 -17.06 -7.16 -4.85
C ALA A 131 -16.05 -7.91 -5.74
N ARG A 132 -15.71 -9.17 -5.41
CA ARG A 132 -14.87 -10.05 -6.24
C ARG A 132 -15.47 -10.28 -7.63
N GLU A 133 -16.75 -10.63 -7.70
CA GLU A 133 -17.47 -10.82 -8.97
C GLU A 133 -17.42 -9.56 -9.86
N THR A 134 -17.59 -8.40 -9.24
CA THR A 134 -17.53 -7.12 -9.97
C THR A 134 -16.12 -6.83 -10.49
N CYS A 135 -15.08 -7.12 -9.72
CA CYS A 135 -13.70 -7.03 -10.19
C CYS A 135 -13.41 -8.00 -11.34
N ALA A 136 -13.90 -9.24 -11.24
CA ALA A 136 -13.75 -10.23 -12.32
C ALA A 136 -14.44 -9.76 -13.61
N THR A 137 -15.64 -9.19 -13.53
CA THR A 137 -16.35 -8.61 -14.67
C THR A 137 -15.56 -7.46 -15.30
N ALA A 138 -15.00 -6.55 -14.49
CA ALA A 138 -14.18 -5.45 -14.98
C ALA A 138 -12.89 -5.95 -15.64
N ALA A 139 -12.26 -7.01 -15.10
CA ALA A 139 -11.06 -7.61 -15.68
C ALA A 139 -11.33 -8.30 -17.04
N VAL A 140 -12.52 -8.83 -17.26
CA VAL A 140 -12.94 -9.39 -18.57
C VAL A 140 -13.13 -8.27 -19.59
N LEU A 141 -13.70 -7.13 -19.17
CA LEU A 141 -13.93 -5.98 -20.06
C LEU A 141 -12.62 -5.31 -20.51
N ALA A 142 -11.62 -5.28 -19.64
CA ALA A 142 -10.31 -4.69 -19.92
C ALA A 142 -9.17 -5.64 -19.47
N PRO A 143 -8.82 -6.68 -20.25
CA PRO A 143 -7.88 -7.71 -19.84
C PRO A 143 -6.44 -7.22 -19.58
N ALA A 144 -6.06 -6.11 -20.20
CA ALA A 144 -4.73 -5.50 -20.01
C ALA A 144 -4.65 -4.61 -18.76
N ASP A 145 -5.79 -4.11 -18.27
CA ASP A 145 -5.84 -3.21 -17.10
C ASP A 145 -5.56 -4.01 -15.80
N PRO A 146 -4.48 -3.68 -15.05
CA PRO A 146 -4.19 -4.31 -13.78
C PRO A 146 -5.11 -3.84 -12.63
N THR A 147 -5.87 -2.74 -12.82
CA THR A 147 -6.61 -2.09 -11.74
C THR A 147 -7.71 -2.97 -11.11
N PRO A 148 -8.51 -3.76 -11.86
CA PRO A 148 -9.43 -4.71 -11.25
C PRO A 148 -8.72 -5.75 -10.37
N TRP A 149 -7.53 -6.19 -10.77
CA TRP A 149 -6.68 -7.11 -10.01
C TRP A 149 -6.11 -6.45 -8.74
N LEU A 150 -5.83 -5.14 -8.78
CA LEU A 150 -5.49 -4.38 -7.59
C LEU A 150 -6.64 -4.39 -6.57
N GLY A 151 -7.89 -4.25 -7.03
CA GLY A 151 -9.08 -4.36 -6.18
C GLY A 151 -9.19 -5.75 -5.53
N LEU A 152 -8.99 -6.82 -6.31
CA LEU A 152 -8.96 -8.19 -5.79
C LEU A 152 -7.83 -8.39 -4.77
N LEU A 153 -6.65 -7.82 -5.03
CA LEU A 153 -5.51 -7.91 -4.12
C LEU A 153 -5.76 -7.19 -2.79
N GLN A 154 -6.44 -6.05 -2.80
CA GLN A 154 -6.86 -5.34 -1.58
C GLN A 154 -7.83 -6.20 -0.75
N LEU A 155 -8.81 -6.84 -1.38
CA LEU A 155 -9.73 -7.76 -0.71
C LEU A 155 -9.00 -8.98 -0.14
N ALA A 156 -8.20 -9.63 -0.97
CA ALA A 156 -7.43 -10.82 -0.56
C ALA A 156 -6.47 -10.51 0.58
N ARG A 157 -5.80 -9.33 0.55
CA ARG A 157 -4.88 -8.90 1.61
C ARG A 157 -5.57 -8.77 2.97
N THR A 158 -6.80 -8.26 2.98
CA THR A 158 -7.55 -7.95 4.22
C THR A 158 -8.42 -9.11 4.69
N LEU A 159 -9.10 -9.80 3.76
CA LEU A 159 -10.17 -10.76 4.07
C LEU A 159 -9.87 -12.18 3.57
N GLY A 160 -8.85 -12.35 2.73
CA GLY A 160 -8.58 -13.62 2.07
C GLY A 160 -7.41 -14.42 2.68
N PRO A 161 -7.31 -15.70 2.32
CA PRO A 161 -6.16 -16.50 2.65
C PRO A 161 -4.94 -16.08 1.81
N GLU A 162 -3.76 -16.39 2.30
CA GLU A 162 -2.49 -16.01 1.65
C GLU A 162 -2.37 -16.51 0.21
N ARG A 163 -2.86 -17.73 -0.09
CA ARG A 163 -2.86 -18.27 -1.46
C ARG A 163 -3.61 -17.37 -2.45
N GLU A 164 -4.67 -16.70 -2.01
CA GLU A 164 -5.42 -15.75 -2.82
C GLU A 164 -4.61 -14.48 -3.09
N VAL A 165 -3.89 -13.99 -2.08
CA VAL A 165 -2.97 -12.84 -2.23
C VAL A 165 -1.89 -13.15 -3.26
N LEU A 166 -1.22 -14.31 -3.14
CA LEU A 166 -0.15 -14.71 -4.05
C LEU A 166 -0.66 -14.91 -5.50
N GLY A 167 -1.81 -15.58 -5.66
CA GLY A 167 -2.41 -15.80 -6.98
C GLY A 167 -2.84 -14.48 -7.64
N THR A 168 -3.48 -13.60 -6.88
CA THR A 168 -3.93 -12.29 -7.39
C THR A 168 -2.75 -11.39 -7.74
N PHE A 169 -1.70 -11.38 -6.90
CA PHE A 169 -0.49 -10.64 -7.18
C PHE A 169 0.21 -11.15 -8.46
N ALA A 170 0.28 -12.46 -8.68
CA ALA A 170 0.85 -13.02 -9.89
C ALA A 170 0.10 -12.56 -11.16
N GLU A 171 -1.24 -12.53 -11.12
CA GLU A 171 -2.06 -12.03 -12.23
C GLU A 171 -1.88 -10.53 -12.48
N LEU A 172 -1.72 -9.75 -11.42
CA LEU A 172 -1.45 -8.33 -11.52
C LEU A 172 -0.05 -8.08 -12.10
N ARG A 173 0.99 -8.75 -11.54
CA ARG A 173 2.38 -8.64 -12.00
C ARG A 173 2.55 -9.03 -13.48
N ARG A 174 1.77 -9.97 -13.98
CA ARG A 174 1.79 -10.36 -15.38
C ARG A 174 1.36 -9.22 -16.32
N ARG A 175 0.50 -8.31 -15.84
CA ARG A 175 0.02 -7.13 -16.59
C ARG A 175 0.91 -5.91 -16.42
N HIS A 176 1.38 -5.71 -15.21
CA HIS A 176 2.28 -4.62 -14.84
C HIS A 176 3.31 -5.11 -13.82
N PRO A 177 4.51 -5.55 -14.26
CA PRO A 177 5.52 -6.16 -13.40
C PRO A 177 5.96 -5.29 -12.23
N GLU A 178 5.99 -3.98 -12.42
CA GLU A 178 6.46 -3.00 -11.44
C GLU A 178 5.35 -2.31 -10.68
N HIS A 179 4.12 -2.84 -10.70
CA HIS A 179 2.99 -2.17 -10.05
C HIS A 179 3.26 -1.92 -8.57
N HIS A 180 3.62 -0.67 -8.24
CA HIS A 180 4.10 -0.24 -6.94
C HIS A 180 3.15 -0.61 -5.78
N HIS A 181 1.86 -0.24 -5.90
CA HIS A 181 0.87 -0.52 -4.85
C HIS A 181 0.74 -2.02 -4.56
N ALA A 182 0.80 -2.85 -5.60
CA ALA A 182 0.68 -4.29 -5.44
C ALA A 182 1.85 -4.89 -4.65
N HIS A 183 3.08 -4.41 -4.89
CA HIS A 183 4.24 -4.84 -4.13
C HIS A 183 4.11 -4.46 -2.64
N HIS A 184 3.64 -3.25 -2.33
CA HIS A 184 3.37 -2.85 -0.94
C HIS A 184 2.37 -3.77 -0.25
N LEU A 185 1.25 -4.10 -0.92
CA LEU A 185 0.24 -5.02 -0.37
C LEU A 185 0.79 -6.43 -0.14
N LEU A 186 1.59 -6.92 -1.07
CA LEU A 186 2.26 -8.22 -0.94
C LEU A 186 3.21 -8.23 0.25
N LEU A 187 4.12 -7.25 0.35
CA LEU A 187 5.09 -7.17 1.44
C LEU A 187 4.40 -7.06 2.80
N ALA A 188 3.33 -6.27 2.90
CA ALA A 188 2.53 -6.16 4.11
C ALA A 188 1.95 -7.52 4.55
N ARG A 189 1.53 -8.38 3.61
CA ARG A 189 1.05 -9.73 3.90
C ARG A 189 2.18 -10.67 4.31
N LEU A 190 3.27 -10.65 3.57
CA LEU A 190 4.42 -11.54 3.84
C LEU A 190 5.12 -11.20 5.15
N ALA A 191 5.12 -9.93 5.56
CA ALA A 191 5.63 -9.51 6.85
C ALA A 191 4.89 -10.14 8.05
N GLU A 192 3.65 -10.59 7.86
CA GLU A 192 2.84 -11.25 8.89
C GLU A 192 3.16 -12.73 9.09
N ARG A 193 3.96 -13.32 8.19
CA ARG A 193 4.39 -14.71 8.35
C ARG A 193 5.23 -14.88 9.62
N PRO A 194 5.09 -16.02 10.33
CA PRO A 194 5.98 -16.35 11.43
C PRO A 194 7.43 -16.48 10.97
N SER A 195 8.38 -16.06 11.80
CA SER A 195 9.82 -16.18 11.47
C SER A 195 10.33 -17.63 11.39
N GLY A 196 9.53 -18.63 11.76
CA GLY A 196 9.89 -20.05 11.68
C GLY A 196 11.16 -20.43 12.46
N GLY A 197 11.48 -19.70 13.54
CA GLY A 197 12.70 -19.91 14.33
C GLY A 197 13.95 -19.25 13.77
N ARG A 198 13.87 -18.51 12.67
CA ARG A 198 14.98 -17.70 12.12
C ARG A 198 15.25 -16.48 13.00
N ALA A 199 16.48 -15.95 12.91
CA ALA A 199 16.81 -14.69 13.54
C ALA A 199 15.88 -13.57 13.05
N ALA A 200 15.64 -12.56 13.88
CA ALA A 200 14.74 -11.45 13.56
C ALA A 200 15.14 -10.72 12.25
N ASP A 201 16.45 -10.70 11.94
CA ASP A 201 17.03 -10.07 10.74
C ASP A 201 16.99 -10.97 9.49
N ASP A 202 16.50 -12.21 9.60
CA ASP A 202 16.50 -13.21 8.52
C ASP A 202 15.07 -13.61 8.10
N HIS A 203 14.17 -12.64 8.08
CA HIS A 203 12.81 -12.87 7.62
C HIS A 203 12.73 -12.78 6.09
N GLU A 204 12.04 -13.74 5.45
CA GLU A 204 11.94 -13.86 3.99
C GLU A 204 11.39 -12.61 3.29
N VAL A 205 10.59 -11.78 3.98
CA VAL A 205 10.06 -10.53 3.40
C VAL A 205 11.18 -9.58 2.97
N TYR A 206 12.32 -9.61 3.66
CA TYR A 206 13.46 -8.76 3.31
C TYR A 206 14.12 -9.22 2.00
N ASP A 207 14.30 -10.53 1.86
CA ASP A 207 14.91 -11.11 0.65
C ASP A 207 14.03 -10.87 -0.57
N LEU A 208 12.72 -11.02 -0.41
CA LEU A 208 11.74 -10.75 -1.49
C LEU A 208 11.72 -9.29 -1.89
N ALA A 209 11.81 -8.36 -0.92
CA ALA A 209 11.85 -6.94 -1.21
C ALA A 209 13.16 -6.51 -1.90
N GLU A 210 14.31 -7.03 -1.43
CA GLU A 210 15.62 -6.79 -2.07
C GLU A 210 15.66 -7.38 -3.49
N LEU A 211 15.09 -8.57 -3.69
CA LEU A 211 15.00 -9.19 -5.02
C LEU A 211 14.14 -8.37 -5.97
N ALA A 212 12.94 -7.94 -5.52
CA ALA A 212 12.05 -7.12 -6.34
C ALA A 212 12.70 -5.77 -6.72
N ALA A 213 13.43 -5.14 -5.79
CA ALA A 213 14.19 -3.93 -6.07
C ALA A 213 15.34 -4.17 -7.06
N ALA A 214 16.03 -5.31 -6.96
CA ALA A 214 17.16 -5.64 -7.85
C ALA A 214 16.73 -6.04 -9.27
N GLU A 215 15.53 -6.62 -9.43
CA GLU A 215 14.96 -7.00 -10.73
C GLU A 215 14.32 -5.81 -11.48
N ALA A 216 14.00 -4.73 -10.77
CA ALA A 216 13.38 -3.55 -11.33
C ALA A 216 14.39 -2.67 -12.09
N PRO A 217 13.95 -1.84 -13.06
CA PRO A 217 14.78 -0.80 -13.65
C PRO A 217 15.41 0.13 -12.60
N ALA A 218 16.55 0.74 -12.93
CA ALA A 218 17.31 1.56 -11.99
C ALA A 218 16.52 2.78 -11.46
N ASP A 219 15.61 3.31 -12.27
CA ASP A 219 14.74 4.45 -11.96
C ASP A 219 13.38 4.04 -11.35
N SER A 220 13.18 2.74 -11.12
CA SER A 220 11.92 2.25 -10.57
C SER A 220 11.78 2.56 -9.07
N PRO A 221 10.61 3.07 -8.61
CA PRO A 221 10.34 3.32 -7.21
C PRO A 221 10.36 2.05 -6.35
N LEU A 222 10.37 0.86 -6.96
CA LEU A 222 10.54 -0.41 -6.25
C LEU A 222 11.88 -0.51 -5.50
N ALA A 223 12.86 0.34 -5.83
CA ALA A 223 14.12 0.46 -5.09
C ALA A 223 13.91 0.77 -3.60
N VAL A 224 12.77 1.35 -3.19
CA VAL A 224 12.45 1.67 -1.78
C VAL A 224 11.78 0.49 -1.05
N LEU A 225 11.34 -0.56 -1.75
CA LEU A 225 10.66 -1.72 -1.15
C LEU A 225 11.39 -2.35 0.04
N PRO A 226 12.74 -2.46 0.06
CA PRO A 226 13.43 -2.99 1.23
C PRO A 226 13.14 -2.23 2.52
N VAL A 227 13.03 -0.89 2.46
CA VAL A 227 12.62 -0.07 3.63
C VAL A 227 11.18 -0.33 4.02
N VAL A 228 10.29 -0.46 3.04
CA VAL A 228 8.87 -0.80 3.28
C VAL A 228 8.76 -2.15 3.99
N ALA A 229 9.50 -3.17 3.55
CA ALA A 229 9.52 -4.48 4.18
C ALA A 229 9.97 -4.42 5.65
N TYR A 230 11.01 -3.61 5.94
CA TYR A 230 11.45 -3.38 7.31
C TYR A 230 10.38 -2.70 8.16
N ALA A 231 9.72 -1.67 7.63
CA ALA A 231 8.65 -0.97 8.33
C ALA A 231 7.44 -1.88 8.60
N GLU A 232 7.03 -2.67 7.60
CA GLU A 232 5.94 -3.64 7.75
C GLU A 232 6.27 -4.74 8.76
N ARG A 233 7.51 -5.23 8.76
CA ARG A 233 7.93 -6.23 9.75
C ARG A 233 7.96 -5.64 11.16
N TYR A 234 8.46 -4.40 11.33
CA TYR A 234 8.36 -3.71 12.61
C TYR A 234 6.90 -3.59 13.09
N ARG A 235 5.98 -3.23 12.20
CA ARG A 235 4.54 -3.18 12.51
C ARG A 235 4.07 -4.49 13.17
N VAL A 236 4.41 -5.63 12.57
CA VAL A 236 4.02 -6.95 13.08
C VAL A 236 4.69 -7.26 14.41
N LEU A 237 6.00 -7.04 14.52
CA LEU A 237 6.74 -7.30 15.74
C LEU A 237 6.23 -6.46 16.92
N ALA A 238 5.92 -5.19 16.69
CA ALA A 238 5.37 -4.30 17.71
C ALA A 238 3.94 -4.69 18.10
N ALA A 239 3.10 -5.08 17.15
CA ALA A 239 1.73 -5.54 17.42
C ALA A 239 1.69 -6.84 18.21
N THR A 240 2.70 -7.70 18.06
CA THR A 240 2.81 -8.98 18.78
C THR A 240 3.64 -8.88 20.07
N GLY A 241 4.09 -7.69 20.45
CA GLY A 241 4.92 -7.48 21.67
C GLY A 241 6.36 -7.97 21.52
N LEU A 242 6.80 -8.37 20.32
CA LEU A 242 8.17 -8.81 20.05
C LEU A 242 9.14 -7.65 19.78
N ALA A 243 8.63 -6.44 19.60
CA ALA A 243 9.42 -5.22 19.54
C ALA A 243 8.78 -4.13 20.40
N PRO A 244 9.56 -3.17 20.92
CA PRO A 244 9.04 -2.01 21.64
C PRO A 244 8.03 -1.22 20.82
N ALA A 245 7.01 -0.66 21.45
CA ALA A 245 6.05 0.25 20.82
C ALA A 245 6.70 1.57 20.36
N ASP A 246 7.78 2.01 21.02
CA ASP A 246 8.62 3.08 20.51
C ASP A 246 9.60 2.50 19.48
N PRO A 247 9.46 2.83 18.19
CA PRO A 247 10.33 2.30 17.15
C PRO A 247 11.79 2.73 17.31
N ALA A 248 12.06 3.89 17.90
CA ALA A 248 13.42 4.38 18.13
C ALA A 248 14.16 3.58 19.23
N ALA A 249 13.42 2.97 20.16
CA ALA A 249 13.96 2.09 21.18
C ALA A 249 14.20 0.65 20.68
N SER A 250 13.78 0.34 19.47
CA SER A 250 13.94 -0.98 18.86
C SER A 250 15.31 -1.15 18.21
N GLY A 251 16.00 -2.24 18.49
CA GLY A 251 17.23 -2.62 17.77
C GLY A 251 17.00 -3.00 16.29
N HIS A 252 15.74 -3.08 15.85
CA HIS A 252 15.32 -3.43 14.50
C HIS A 252 16.00 -2.58 13.40
N TRP A 253 16.26 -1.29 13.69
CA TRP A 253 16.79 -0.33 12.72
C TRP A 253 18.33 -0.19 12.74
N SER A 254 19.02 -0.86 13.69
CA SER A 254 20.44 -0.70 13.93
C SER A 254 21.31 -1.83 13.42
N GLY A 255 20.73 -2.93 12.92
CA GLY A 255 21.46 -4.07 12.37
C GLY A 255 22.24 -3.73 11.09
N PRO A 256 23.25 -4.55 10.71
CA PRO A 256 24.04 -4.31 9.50
C PRO A 256 23.20 -4.26 8.22
N ARG A 257 22.21 -5.15 8.10
CA ARG A 257 21.28 -5.20 6.97
C ARG A 257 20.45 -3.93 6.89
N ALA A 258 19.85 -3.50 8.01
CA ALA A 258 19.06 -2.27 8.09
C ALA A 258 19.86 -1.05 7.64
N ARG A 259 21.09 -0.89 8.17
CA ARG A 259 21.98 0.24 7.79
C ARG A 259 22.32 0.26 6.30
N ARG A 260 22.60 -0.93 5.70
CA ARG A 260 22.88 -1.05 4.26
C ARG A 260 21.65 -0.63 3.43
N ILE A 261 20.48 -1.15 3.77
CA ILE A 261 19.22 -0.88 3.08
C ILE A 261 18.86 0.60 3.17
N LEU A 262 18.91 1.19 4.37
CA LEU A 262 18.60 2.61 4.57
C LEU A 262 19.53 3.51 3.76
N ARG A 263 20.82 3.19 3.68
CA ARG A 263 21.75 3.92 2.85
C ARG A 263 21.40 3.80 1.37
N ALA A 264 21.26 2.56 0.87
CA ALA A 264 20.98 2.32 -0.54
C ALA A 264 19.68 3.00 -1.02
N CYS A 265 18.60 2.91 -0.23
CA CYS A 265 17.34 3.55 -0.57
C CYS A 265 17.41 5.08 -0.50
N PHE A 266 18.18 5.63 0.45
CA PHE A 266 18.37 7.08 0.54
C PHE A 266 19.22 7.62 -0.61
N ASP A 267 20.31 6.93 -0.94
CA ASP A 267 21.19 7.30 -2.07
C ASP A 267 20.41 7.22 -3.40
N TRP A 268 19.63 6.14 -3.61
CA TRP A 268 18.74 6.03 -4.78
C TRP A 268 17.76 7.19 -4.83
N TRP A 269 17.11 7.52 -3.71
CA TRP A 269 16.15 8.62 -3.67
C TRP A 269 16.80 9.98 -4.01
N LEU A 270 18.02 10.24 -3.57
CA LEU A 270 18.76 11.47 -3.92
C LEU A 270 19.08 11.54 -5.41
N GLU A 271 19.39 10.41 -6.04
CA GLU A 271 19.65 10.33 -7.48
C GLU A 271 18.38 10.57 -8.31
N TRP A 272 17.25 10.04 -7.86
CA TRP A 272 15.95 10.09 -8.55
C TRP A 272 14.94 11.02 -7.87
N GLU A 273 15.38 12.11 -7.25
CA GLU A 273 14.52 13.01 -6.47
C GLU A 273 13.36 13.65 -7.24
N HIS A 274 13.43 13.66 -8.58
CA HIS A 274 12.40 14.20 -9.47
C HIS A 274 11.36 13.17 -9.92
N ASP A 275 11.37 11.99 -9.33
CA ASP A 275 10.35 10.99 -9.63
C ASP A 275 8.93 11.55 -9.42
N GLU A 276 8.13 11.48 -10.51
CA GLU A 276 6.72 11.91 -10.51
C GLU A 276 5.74 10.77 -10.18
N HIS A 277 6.25 9.66 -9.63
CA HIS A 277 5.41 8.52 -9.31
C HIS A 277 4.26 8.93 -8.36
N PRO A 278 2.99 8.51 -8.65
CA PRO A 278 1.81 8.99 -7.94
C PRO A 278 1.81 8.64 -6.44
N ARG A 279 2.60 7.66 -6.03
CA ARG A 279 2.70 7.20 -4.63
C ARG A 279 4.02 7.54 -3.96
N ARG A 280 4.86 8.39 -4.57
CA ARG A 280 6.18 8.79 -4.02
C ARG A 280 6.13 9.26 -2.55
N HIS A 281 5.07 9.97 -2.17
CA HIS A 281 4.92 10.45 -0.79
C HIS A 281 4.77 9.31 0.22
N ILE A 282 4.24 8.15 -0.19
CA ILE A 282 4.17 6.95 0.66
C ILE A 282 5.58 6.44 0.94
N ASP A 283 6.41 6.34 -0.08
CA ASP A 283 7.80 5.89 0.05
C ASP A 283 8.64 6.86 0.87
N LEU A 284 8.50 8.17 0.61
CA LEU A 284 9.15 9.22 1.39
C LEU A 284 8.80 9.13 2.88
N ASN A 285 7.53 8.86 3.22
CA ASN A 285 7.11 8.68 4.61
C ASN A 285 7.72 7.42 5.24
N HIS A 286 7.80 6.29 4.50
CA HIS A 286 8.46 5.08 5.00
C HIS A 286 9.96 5.30 5.24
N LEU A 287 10.63 5.94 4.30
CA LEU A 287 12.06 6.22 4.40
C LEU A 287 12.36 7.23 5.53
N ALA A 288 11.57 8.31 5.66
CA ALA A 288 11.71 9.30 6.73
C ALA A 288 11.45 8.66 8.11
N PHE A 289 10.44 7.80 8.22
CA PHE A 289 10.16 7.03 9.43
C PHE A 289 11.35 6.15 9.81
N ALA A 290 11.84 5.34 8.89
CA ALA A 290 12.93 4.41 9.11
C ALA A 290 14.23 5.13 9.52
N LEU A 291 14.59 6.24 8.84
CA LEU A 291 15.75 7.06 9.18
C LEU A 291 15.61 7.74 10.56
N SER A 292 14.40 8.21 10.90
CA SER A 292 14.11 8.76 12.22
C SER A 292 14.29 7.70 13.33
N CYS A 293 13.82 6.48 13.10
CA CYS A 293 13.97 5.36 14.04
C CYS A 293 15.42 4.88 14.15
N ALA A 294 16.19 4.97 13.07
CA ALA A 294 17.61 4.63 13.03
C ALA A 294 18.54 5.70 13.63
N GLY A 295 17.99 6.80 14.15
CA GLY A 295 18.78 7.89 14.72
C GLY A 295 19.58 8.70 13.69
N ARG A 296 19.05 8.85 12.45
CA ARG A 296 19.66 9.59 11.33
C ARG A 296 18.88 10.89 11.03
N PRO A 297 18.85 11.87 11.96
CA PRO A 297 17.97 13.04 11.85
C PRO A 297 18.32 13.94 10.67
N ALA A 298 19.59 14.07 10.30
CA ALA A 298 20.02 14.93 9.20
C ALA A 298 19.44 14.46 7.86
N GLU A 299 19.45 13.16 7.58
CA GLU A 299 18.88 12.58 6.37
C GLU A 299 17.35 12.61 6.42
N ALA A 300 16.76 12.29 7.58
CA ALA A 300 15.32 12.44 7.77
C ALA A 300 14.85 13.88 7.53
N ALA A 301 15.63 14.89 7.93
CA ALA A 301 15.30 16.31 7.70
C ALA A 301 15.15 16.65 6.21
N VAL A 302 16.01 16.09 5.34
CA VAL A 302 15.91 16.28 3.89
C VAL A 302 14.57 15.75 3.38
N LEU A 303 14.20 14.54 3.82
CA LEU A 303 12.94 13.90 3.42
C LEU A 303 11.72 14.66 3.97
N PHE A 304 11.75 15.11 5.22
CA PHE A 304 10.65 15.89 5.79
C PHE A 304 10.39 17.22 5.06
N ARG A 305 11.46 17.86 4.54
CA ARG A 305 11.29 19.04 3.67
C ARG A 305 10.59 18.67 2.37
N ARG A 306 10.93 17.52 1.78
CA ARG A 306 10.33 17.02 0.54
C ARG A 306 8.90 16.53 0.71
N ILE A 307 8.59 15.85 1.81
CA ILE A 307 7.24 15.44 2.18
C ILE A 307 6.32 16.67 2.34
N GLY A 308 6.83 17.74 2.91
CA GLY A 308 6.05 18.96 3.13
C GLY A 308 4.84 18.69 4.04
N ARG A 309 3.63 18.84 3.48
CA ARG A 309 2.36 18.59 4.15
C ARG A 309 1.79 17.18 3.92
N HIS A 310 2.40 16.39 3.03
CA HIS A 310 1.86 15.10 2.56
C HIS A 310 2.29 13.93 3.47
N ALA A 311 1.91 14.01 4.76
CA ALA A 311 2.05 12.86 5.63
C ALA A 311 1.08 11.73 5.23
N THR A 312 1.45 10.50 5.56
CA THR A 312 0.58 9.32 5.36
C THR A 312 0.31 8.67 6.71
N PRO A 313 -0.85 8.01 6.93
CA PRO A 313 -1.10 7.31 8.19
C PRO A 313 -0.04 6.26 8.49
N ALA A 314 0.18 5.33 7.57
CA ALA A 314 1.31 4.40 7.64
C ALA A 314 2.58 5.10 7.11
N PRO A 315 3.74 4.88 7.73
CA PRO A 315 4.04 4.00 8.86
C PRO A 315 3.87 4.67 10.25
N TRP A 316 3.42 5.92 10.33
CA TRP A 316 3.38 6.69 11.58
C TRP A 316 2.38 6.16 12.61
N SER A 317 1.33 5.44 12.14
CA SER A 317 0.33 4.77 13.01
C SER A 317 0.80 3.42 13.57
N TYR A 318 1.96 2.90 13.18
CA TYR A 318 2.43 1.61 13.65
C TYR A 318 2.61 1.59 15.17
N ALA A 319 2.40 0.43 15.79
CA ALA A 319 2.34 0.27 17.24
C ALA A 319 1.23 1.11 17.92
N HIS A 320 0.07 1.28 17.25
CA HIS A 320 -1.09 2.02 17.76
C HIS A 320 -0.82 3.49 18.13
N ARG A 321 0.16 4.11 17.47
CA ARG A 321 0.50 5.52 17.68
C ARG A 321 -0.47 6.43 16.93
N ASP A 322 -0.71 7.63 17.48
CA ASP A 322 -1.35 8.69 16.72
C ASP A 322 -0.42 9.13 15.58
N PRO A 323 -0.81 8.93 14.31
CA PRO A 323 0.07 9.19 13.17
C PRO A 323 0.44 10.67 13.03
N ARG A 324 -0.45 11.59 13.43
CA ARG A 324 -0.17 13.04 13.39
C ARG A 324 0.87 13.42 14.43
N ALA A 325 0.67 13.00 15.66
CA ALA A 325 1.60 13.27 16.75
C ALA A 325 2.97 12.64 16.44
N ALA A 326 2.99 11.38 15.98
CA ALA A 326 4.21 10.68 15.60
C ALA A 326 4.98 11.38 14.48
N PHE A 327 4.30 11.78 13.40
CA PHE A 327 4.90 12.51 12.29
C PHE A 327 5.47 13.87 12.74
N ARG A 328 4.66 14.66 13.46
CA ARG A 328 5.09 16.01 13.94
C ARG A 328 6.29 15.92 14.86
N THR A 329 6.30 14.98 15.82
CA THR A 329 7.40 14.77 16.75
C THR A 329 8.68 14.38 16.02
N ALA A 330 8.60 13.41 15.08
CA ALA A 330 9.76 12.99 14.30
C ALA A 330 10.29 14.14 13.43
N ARG A 331 9.40 14.90 12.78
CA ARG A 331 9.76 16.07 11.96
C ARG A 331 10.42 17.19 12.79
N ALA A 332 9.83 17.54 13.93
CA ALA A 332 10.40 18.56 14.83
C ALA A 332 11.82 18.17 15.28
N ARG A 333 11.99 16.92 15.72
CA ARG A 333 13.30 16.39 16.12
C ARG A 333 14.32 16.42 14.98
N ALA A 334 13.93 16.08 13.76
CA ALA A 334 14.81 16.07 12.60
C ALA A 334 15.20 17.48 12.15
N LEU A 335 14.29 18.45 12.25
CA LEU A 335 14.51 19.85 11.84
C LEU A 335 15.13 20.73 12.95
N GLY A 336 15.31 20.19 14.15
CA GLY A 336 15.94 20.91 15.27
C GLY A 336 14.99 21.88 15.99
N HIS A 337 13.72 21.56 16.03
CA HIS A 337 12.65 22.34 16.71
C HIS A 337 12.12 21.61 17.93
#